data_133765251eb99e81efe623cd6f05f192
#
_entry.id   133765251eb99e81efe623cd6f05f192
#
_cell.length_a   1.000
_cell.length_b   1.000
_cell.length_c   1.000
_cell.angle_alpha   90.00
_cell.angle_beta   90.00
_cell.angle_gamma   90.00
#
_symmetry.space_group_name_H-M   'P 1'
#
loop_
_entity.id
_entity.type
_entity.pdbx_description
1 polymer ?
#
loop_
_entity_poly.entity_id
_entity_poly.type
_entity_poly.pdbx_seq_one_letter_code
_entity_poly.pdbx_strand_id
1 'polypeptide(L)'
;MKKVILLLSAMLCLVLSVSAEKQKEEKQPVSLEYHKTGHGGFNTGVNRTLIEFPSIEVVYSYALNAIQITSDAVDDGEVYVYDNSGAMVGYANTLNANIQLPSASGTYTINIIGTDWYALGYLNK
;
A
#
# COMPACT_ATOMS: atom_id res chain seq x y z
N MET A 1 -8.15 -45.50 -25.35
CA MET A 1 -7.15 -45.00 -24.44
C MET A 1 -6.61 -43.66 -24.85
N LYS A 2 -6.27 -43.47 -26.08
CA LYS A 2 -5.73 -42.16 -26.50
C LYS A 2 -6.71 -41.01 -26.32
N LYS A 3 -8.00 -41.26 -26.42
CA LYS A 3 -8.99 -40.20 -26.28
C LYS A 3 -9.11 -39.70 -24.86
N VAL A 4 -8.87 -40.54 -23.91
CA VAL A 4 -8.97 -40.18 -22.50
C VAL A 4 -7.81 -39.28 -22.08
N ILE A 5 -6.62 -39.54 -22.62
CA ILE A 5 -5.44 -38.74 -22.32
C ILE A 5 -5.58 -37.36 -22.89
N LEU A 6 -6.16 -37.22 -24.06
CA LEU A 6 -6.37 -35.91 -24.66
C LEU A 6 -7.37 -35.07 -23.88
N LEU A 7 -8.40 -35.69 -23.35
CA LEU A 7 -9.38 -34.98 -22.54
C LEU A 7 -8.81 -34.48 -21.24
N LEU A 8 -7.95 -35.28 -20.60
CA LEU A 8 -7.30 -34.90 -19.37
C LEU A 8 -6.35 -33.73 -19.58
N SER A 9 -5.65 -33.72 -20.69
CA SER A 9 -4.71 -32.66 -20.99
C SER A 9 -5.43 -31.33 -21.23
N ALA A 10 -6.55 -31.36 -21.92
CA ALA A 10 -7.33 -30.15 -22.18
C ALA A 10 -7.92 -29.58 -20.90
N MET A 11 -8.37 -30.44 -20.00
CA MET A 11 -8.92 -30.00 -18.74
C MET A 11 -7.85 -29.36 -17.86
N LEU A 12 -6.66 -29.89 -17.87
CA LEU A 12 -5.57 -29.35 -17.06
C LEU A 12 -5.18 -27.95 -17.54
N CYS A 13 -5.17 -27.72 -18.82
CA CYS A 13 -4.85 -26.41 -19.37
C CYS A 13 -5.88 -25.36 -18.99
N LEU A 14 -7.14 -25.75 -18.94
CA LEU A 14 -8.19 -24.80 -18.56
C LEU A 14 -8.08 -24.37 -17.10
N VAL A 15 -7.74 -25.29 -16.22
CA VAL A 15 -7.61 -24.97 -14.80
C VAL A 15 -6.43 -24.04 -14.58
N LEU A 16 -5.33 -24.27 -15.29
CA LEU A 16 -4.17 -23.41 -15.14
C LEU A 16 -4.42 -21.98 -15.63
N SER A 17 -5.19 -21.84 -16.69
CA SER A 17 -5.51 -20.52 -17.21
C SER A 17 -6.36 -19.71 -16.24
N VAL A 18 -7.33 -20.34 -15.63
CA VAL A 18 -8.20 -19.66 -14.66
C VAL A 18 -7.41 -19.25 -13.42
N SER A 19 -6.53 -20.10 -12.96
CA SER A 19 -5.71 -19.77 -11.79
C SER A 19 -4.78 -18.59 -12.06
N ALA A 20 -4.21 -18.51 -13.24
CA ALA A 20 -3.33 -17.42 -13.58
C ALA A 20 -4.07 -16.09 -13.63
N GLU A 21 -5.30 -16.10 -14.11
CA GLU A 21 -6.06 -14.87 -14.15
C GLU A 21 -6.43 -14.36 -12.78
N LYS A 22 -6.74 -15.23 -11.84
CA LYS A 22 -7.10 -14.79 -10.52
C LYS A 22 -5.95 -14.16 -9.76
N GLN A 23 -4.72 -14.52 -10.07
CA GLN A 23 -3.63 -13.98 -9.33
C GLN A 23 -3.26 -12.55 -9.72
N LYS A 24 -3.80 -12.06 -10.82
CA LYS A 24 -3.38 -10.78 -11.26
C LYS A 24 -4.02 -9.61 -10.59
N GLU A 25 -5.12 -9.82 -9.92
CA GLU A 25 -5.84 -8.70 -9.46
C GLU A 25 -5.99 -8.50 -8.01
N GLU A 26 -5.24 -9.15 -7.18
CA GLU A 26 -5.50 -9.05 -5.77
C GLU A 26 -4.69 -7.96 -5.13
N LYS A 27 -5.10 -6.74 -5.30
CA LYS A 27 -4.52 -5.59 -4.61
C LYS A 27 -5.63 -4.75 -4.04
N GLN A 28 -5.40 -4.22 -2.87
CA GLN A 28 -6.36 -3.37 -2.21
C GLN A 28 -5.76 -1.98 -2.06
N PRO A 29 -6.39 -0.94 -2.59
CA PRO A 29 -5.87 0.40 -2.41
C PRO A 29 -6.10 0.86 -0.97
N VAL A 30 -5.16 1.62 -0.46
CA VAL A 30 -5.27 2.19 0.89
C VAL A 30 -5.41 3.69 0.73
N SER A 31 -6.50 4.24 1.27
CA SER A 31 -6.73 5.67 1.19
C SER A 31 -5.90 6.39 2.23
N LEU A 32 -5.33 7.50 1.85
CA LEU A 32 -4.52 8.30 2.75
C LEU A 32 -5.22 9.60 3.10
N GLU A 33 -5.09 10.00 4.35
CA GLU A 33 -5.61 11.27 4.81
C GLU A 33 -4.41 12.14 5.09
N TYR A 34 -4.28 13.27 4.38
CA TYR A 34 -3.14 14.13 4.49
C TYR A 34 -3.35 15.25 5.49
N HIS A 35 -2.31 15.55 6.27
CA HIS A 35 -2.36 16.61 7.25
C HIS A 35 -1.08 17.43 7.18
N LYS A 36 -1.24 18.73 7.42
CA LYS A 36 -0.09 19.56 7.41
C LYS A 36 0.45 19.60 8.80
N THR A 37 1.74 19.54 8.98
CA THR A 37 2.25 19.63 10.29
C THR A 37 2.55 21.06 10.59
N GLY A 38 2.45 21.31 11.67
CA GLY A 38 3.00 22.36 11.89
C GLY A 38 2.53 23.50 12.08
N HIS A 39 3.09 24.28 12.34
CA HIS A 39 2.86 25.36 12.95
C HIS A 39 2.62 26.38 12.06
N GLY A 40 2.46 26.15 11.21
CA GLY A 40 2.28 27.08 10.60
C GLY A 40 1.13 27.79 10.61
N GLY A 41 0.49 27.31 11.27
CA GLY A 41 -0.64 27.70 11.17
C GLY A 41 -1.07 29.01 11.08
N PHE A 42 -0.63 29.75 11.67
CA PHE A 42 -1.27 30.84 11.80
C PHE A 42 -1.03 31.84 10.94
N ASN A 43 -0.59 31.64 10.29
CA ASN A 43 -0.33 32.45 9.55
C ASN A 43 -1.08 33.11 8.72
N THR A 44 -1.62 33.40 8.89
CA THR A 44 -2.11 34.33 8.30
C THR A 44 -2.65 34.23 7.04
N GLY A 45 -2.85 33.51 6.76
CA GLY A 45 -3.56 33.36 5.76
C GLY A 45 -3.23 33.90 4.51
N VAL A 46 -2.40 34.35 4.40
CA VAL A 46 -2.15 34.86 3.33
C VAL A 46 -1.87 33.96 2.37
N ASN A 47 -1.50 32.96 2.62
CA ASN A 47 -1.10 32.18 1.76
C ASN A 47 -1.69 31.13 1.53
N ARG A 48 -2.55 30.93 1.56
CA ARG A 48 -3.11 29.90 1.45
C ARG A 48 -2.81 29.24 0.35
N THR A 49 -2.06 29.21 -0.11
CA THR A 49 -1.96 28.73 -1.23
C THR A 49 -1.50 27.55 -1.26
N LEU A 50 -1.25 26.87 -1.18
CA LEU A 50 -0.73 25.97 -1.76
C LEU A 50 0.08 25.12 -1.16
N ILE A 51 -0.34 24.30 -0.36
CA ILE A 51 0.41 23.35 0.09
C ILE A 51 0.12 22.26 -0.76
N GLU A 52 0.95 21.84 -1.57
CA GLU A 52 0.74 20.71 -2.35
C GLU A 52 1.28 19.49 -1.68
N PHE A 53 0.48 18.60 -1.38
CA PHE A 53 0.91 17.29 -0.90
C PHE A 53 1.38 16.45 -2.08
N PRO A 54 2.41 15.62 -1.91
CA PRO A 54 2.85 14.76 -2.99
C PRO A 54 1.80 13.71 -3.33
N SER A 55 1.86 13.20 -4.53
CA SER A 55 0.94 12.16 -4.94
C SER A 55 1.54 10.83 -4.51
N ILE A 56 0.93 10.19 -3.56
CA ILE A 56 1.40 8.92 -3.02
C ILE A 56 0.33 7.86 -3.20
N GLU A 57 0.71 6.73 -3.76
CA GLU A 57 -0.19 5.63 -3.92
C GLU A 57 0.24 4.49 -2.99
N VAL A 58 -0.66 3.98 -2.21
CA VAL A 58 -0.40 2.87 -1.31
C VAL A 58 -1.37 1.75 -1.65
N VAL A 59 -0.83 0.57 -1.92
CA VAL A 59 -1.67 -0.60 -2.18
C VAL A 59 -1.16 -1.77 -1.37
N TYR A 60 -2.06 -2.62 -0.95
CA TYR A 60 -1.71 -3.85 -0.27
C TYR A 60 -1.81 -5.00 -1.26
N SER A 61 -0.75 -5.78 -1.40
CA SER A 61 -0.73 -6.94 -2.27
C SER A 61 -1.03 -8.19 -1.46
N TYR A 62 -2.13 -8.86 -1.76
CA TYR A 62 -2.49 -10.08 -1.05
C TYR A 62 -1.48 -11.19 -1.34
N ALA A 63 -0.99 -11.28 -2.57
CA ALA A 63 -0.06 -12.32 -2.93
C ALA A 63 1.26 -12.21 -2.18
N LEU A 64 1.73 -11.00 -1.96
CA LEU A 64 3.00 -10.78 -1.30
C LEU A 64 2.86 -10.49 0.19
N ASN A 65 1.64 -10.25 0.65
CA ASN A 65 1.37 -9.82 2.02
C ASN A 65 2.25 -8.61 2.34
N ALA A 66 2.23 -7.64 1.46
CA ALA A 66 3.10 -6.48 1.59
C ALA A 66 2.39 -5.21 1.15
N ILE A 67 2.80 -4.10 1.72
CA ILE A 67 2.31 -2.79 1.32
C ILE A 67 3.30 -2.25 0.31
N GLN A 68 2.78 -1.79 -0.82
CA GLN A 68 3.59 -1.19 -1.87
C GLN A 68 3.29 0.29 -1.93
N ILE A 69 4.30 1.11 -1.76
CA ILE A 69 4.16 2.56 -1.73
C ILE A 69 4.92 3.14 -2.90
N THR A 70 4.27 4.01 -3.65
CA THR A 70 4.85 4.66 -4.81
C THR A 70 4.55 6.14 -4.73
N SER A 71 5.52 6.98 -4.99
CA SER A 71 5.32 8.41 -4.99
C SER A 71 6.11 9.05 -6.12
N ASP A 72 5.55 10.13 -6.67
CA ASP A 72 6.27 10.91 -7.65
C ASP A 72 7.06 12.04 -6.98
N ALA A 73 7.01 12.11 -5.66
CA ALA A 73 7.70 13.16 -4.96
C ALA A 73 9.19 12.92 -4.92
N VAL A 74 9.94 13.99 -4.99
CA VAL A 74 11.36 13.91 -4.90
C VAL A 74 11.78 13.98 -3.45
N ASP A 75 10.89 14.43 -2.60
CA ASP A 75 11.22 14.66 -1.22
C ASP A 75 11.44 13.39 -0.45
N ASP A 76 12.26 13.48 0.54
CA ASP A 76 12.48 12.37 1.42
C ASP A 76 11.32 12.26 2.38
N GLY A 77 10.88 11.09 2.61
CA GLY A 77 9.84 10.83 3.60
C GLY A 77 10.11 9.50 4.25
N GLU A 78 9.42 9.25 5.33
CA GLU A 78 9.55 8.01 6.06
C GLU A 78 8.19 7.35 6.20
N VAL A 79 8.17 6.04 6.21
CA VAL A 79 6.93 5.28 6.32
C VAL A 79 7.04 4.39 7.56
N TYR A 80 6.02 4.46 8.40
CA TYR A 80 5.95 3.65 9.60
C TYR A 80 4.67 2.84 9.54
N VAL A 81 4.72 1.57 9.84
CA VAL A 81 3.53 0.72 9.86
C VAL A 81 3.39 0.12 11.25
N TYR A 82 2.21 0.27 11.83
CA TYR A 82 1.91 -0.23 13.17
C TYR A 82 0.79 -1.25 13.10
N ASP A 83 0.86 -2.25 13.96
CA ASP A 83 -0.20 -3.25 14.01
C ASP A 83 -1.33 -2.80 14.94
N ASN A 84 -2.29 -3.67 15.16
CA ASN A 84 -3.45 -3.36 15.96
C ASN A 84 -3.10 -3.06 17.41
N SER A 85 -1.99 -3.51 17.92
CA SER A 85 -1.58 -3.23 19.29
C SER A 85 -0.73 -1.98 19.40
N GLY A 86 -0.43 -1.34 18.29
CA GLY A 86 0.43 -0.16 18.29
C GLY A 86 1.91 -0.46 18.16
N ALA A 87 2.27 -1.70 17.93
CA ALA A 87 3.67 -2.05 17.76
C ALA A 87 4.09 -1.78 16.31
N MET A 88 5.30 -1.25 16.13
CA MET A 88 5.79 -0.99 14.79
C MET A 88 6.21 -2.28 14.13
N VAL A 89 5.63 -2.58 13.00
CA VAL A 89 5.90 -3.80 12.28
C VAL A 89 6.56 -3.54 10.93
N GLY A 90 6.69 -2.32 10.51
CA GLY A 90 7.35 -1.99 9.25
C GLY A 90 7.88 -0.57 9.23
N TYR A 91 8.91 -0.37 8.45
CA TYR A 91 9.52 0.95 8.34
C TYR A 91 10.25 1.05 7.00
N ALA A 92 10.18 2.22 6.39
CA ALA A 92 10.97 2.53 5.21
C ALA A 92 11.40 3.99 5.26
N ASN A 93 12.58 4.28 4.79
CA ASN A 93 13.06 5.65 4.79
C ASN A 93 12.90 6.30 3.43
N THR A 94 12.01 5.82 2.61
CA THR A 94 11.74 6.36 1.31
C THR A 94 10.26 6.21 1.01
N LEU A 95 9.75 7.06 0.12
CA LEU A 95 8.36 6.99 -0.29
C LEU A 95 8.13 6.02 -1.45
N ASN A 96 9.14 5.28 -1.84
CA ASN A 96 8.99 4.25 -2.85
C ASN A 96 9.54 2.97 -2.25
N ALA A 97 8.68 2.16 -1.69
CA ALA A 97 9.11 1.01 -0.91
C ALA A 97 8.07 -0.10 -0.88
N ASN A 98 8.53 -1.28 -0.57
CA ASN A 98 7.66 -2.41 -0.31
C ASN A 98 7.90 -2.84 1.12
N ILE A 99 6.87 -2.93 1.90
CA ILE A 99 6.98 -3.29 3.31
C ILE A 99 6.23 -4.57 3.56
N GLN A 100 6.95 -5.61 3.96
CA GLN A 100 6.37 -6.90 4.26
C GLN A 100 5.60 -6.82 5.58
N LEU A 101 4.41 -7.36 5.63
CA LEU A 101 3.61 -7.35 6.84
C LEU A 101 3.64 -8.70 7.54
N PRO A 102 3.32 -8.72 8.84
CA PRO A 102 3.13 -9.98 9.54
C PRO A 102 1.91 -10.73 8.99
N SER A 103 1.83 -12.01 9.26
CA SER A 103 0.72 -12.80 8.76
C SER A 103 -0.57 -12.59 9.55
N ALA A 104 -0.52 -11.94 10.67
CA ALA A 104 -1.71 -11.77 11.51
C ALA A 104 -2.74 -10.86 10.85
N SER A 105 -4.00 -11.18 11.04
CA SER A 105 -5.09 -10.34 10.58
C SER A 105 -5.29 -9.19 11.54
N GLY A 106 -5.88 -8.13 11.08
CA GLY A 106 -6.20 -7.00 11.93
C GLY A 106 -6.10 -5.69 11.18
N THR A 107 -6.14 -4.61 11.91
CA THR A 107 -6.03 -3.28 11.35
C THR A 107 -4.60 -2.78 11.50
N TYR A 108 -4.02 -2.39 10.38
CA TYR A 108 -2.68 -1.85 10.38
C TYR A 108 -2.75 -0.36 10.06
N THR A 109 -1.98 0.43 10.75
CA THR A 109 -1.93 1.87 10.53
C THR A 109 -0.66 2.21 9.77
N ILE A 110 -0.79 2.93 8.68
CA ILE A 110 0.32 3.36 7.87
C ILE A 110 0.49 4.85 8.07
N ASN A 111 1.66 5.25 8.57
CA ASN A 111 1.93 6.65 8.84
C ASN A 111 3.09 7.08 7.96
N ILE A 112 2.87 8.04 7.09
CA ILE A 112 3.88 8.55 6.17
C ILE A 112 4.21 9.96 6.61
N ILE A 113 5.48 10.23 6.86
CA ILE A 113 5.90 11.51 7.39
C ILE A 113 6.82 12.21 6.39
N GLY A 114 6.43 13.39 5.95
CA GLY A 114 7.25 14.22 5.09
C GLY A 114 7.83 15.39 5.88
N THR A 115 8.33 16.37 5.18
CA THR A 115 8.97 17.51 5.84
C THR A 115 7.96 18.40 6.55
N ASP A 116 6.88 18.77 5.87
CA ASP A 116 5.90 19.65 6.46
C ASP A 116 4.51 19.06 6.49
N TRP A 117 4.42 17.77 6.38
CA TRP A 117 3.14 17.08 6.28
C TRP A 117 3.25 15.65 6.74
N TYR A 118 2.12 15.04 7.00
CA TYR A 118 2.07 13.61 7.22
C TYR A 118 0.77 13.06 6.64
N ALA A 119 0.73 11.78 6.41
CA ALA A 119 -0.46 11.11 5.89
C ALA A 119 -0.72 9.84 6.69
N LEU A 120 -1.98 9.53 6.89
CA LEU A 120 -2.39 8.34 7.63
C LEU A 120 -3.28 7.48 6.77
N GLY A 121 -3.06 6.20 6.81
CA GLY A 121 -3.93 5.24 6.14
C GLY A 121 -4.16 4.04 7.03
N TYR A 122 -5.24 3.34 6.77
CA TYR A 122 -5.59 2.16 7.56
C TYR A 122 -5.85 1.01 6.62
N LEU A 123 -5.30 -0.14 6.96
CA LEU A 123 -5.48 -1.36 6.19
C LEU A 123 -6.12 -2.43 7.08
N ASN A 124 -7.21 -3.00 6.64
CA ASN A 124 -7.81 -4.12 7.34
C ASN A 124 -7.53 -5.39 6.55
N LYS A 125 -6.95 -6.36 7.15
CA LYS A 125 -6.70 -7.62 6.47
C LYS A 125 -6.99 -8.85 7.30
#